data_d205308566e897d0c41b5f3bad2757f4
#
_entry.id   d205308566e897d0c41b5f3bad2757f4
#
_cell.length_a   1.000
_cell.length_b   1.000
_cell.length_c   1.000
_cell.angle_alpha   90.00
_cell.angle_beta   90.00
_cell.angle_gamma   90.00
#
_symmetry.space_group_name_H-M   'P 1'
#
loop_
_entity.id
_entity.type
_entity.pdbx_description
1 polymer ?
#
loop_
_entity_poly.entity_id
_entity_poly.type
_entity_poly.pdbx_seq_one_letter_code
_entity_poly.pdbx_strand_id
1 'polypeptide(L)'
;MIEISNQREVLPMTIRHLKIFIAVATYGKMRQAAEILLISQPAISQSIKELEAYYQVKLFERLAQKLYLTEEGQKLLTHARYVVDAFEHLDLMMKNQATLSKIRIGGSVSVGTYLLNDILDQAEATISNLEFDIIVDNTSTIERLVKTNQVDVAIIEGIISCEELVRLPIYKDELVVIVGKGHPLYSREKVTLQELNNELWIAREEGSINRNQYEQLLNEKNYILKHKWICSNTETIKQTVIRGRGLAIISDLLIQKELKKGILRILPVEDLHVIRDIQLVYHKDKFLSPILKAFIEVCKDLS
;
A
#
# COMPACT_ATOMS: atom_id res chain seq x y z
N MET A 1 -30.16 -4.54 56.21
CA MET A 1 -28.95 -5.01 55.51
C MET A 1 -29.00 -4.44 54.09
N ILE A 2 -28.21 -3.41 53.86
CA ILE A 2 -28.11 -2.81 52.52
C ILE A 2 -27.04 -3.61 51.80
N GLU A 3 -27.44 -4.40 50.79
CA GLU A 3 -26.50 -5.04 49.86
C GLU A 3 -25.80 -3.96 49.06
N ILE A 4 -24.55 -3.68 49.42
CA ILE A 4 -23.65 -2.88 48.62
C ILE A 4 -23.28 -3.79 47.45
N SER A 5 -23.99 -3.64 46.31
CA SER A 5 -23.57 -4.25 45.03
C SER A 5 -22.21 -3.67 44.64
N ASN A 6 -21.21 -4.51 44.76
CA ASN A 6 -19.82 -4.22 44.39
C ASN A 6 -19.73 -4.18 42.83
N GLN A 7 -20.41 -3.22 42.19
CA GLN A 7 -20.14 -2.87 40.82
C GLN A 7 -18.75 -2.24 40.83
N ARG A 8 -17.74 -3.02 40.45
CA ARG A 8 -16.45 -2.47 40.08
C ARG A 8 -16.73 -1.43 39.00
N GLU A 9 -16.59 -0.16 39.30
CA GLU A 9 -16.61 0.90 38.29
C GLU A 9 -15.58 0.53 37.27
N VAL A 10 -16.05 0.16 36.08
CA VAL A 10 -15.16 -0.08 34.93
C VAL A 10 -14.59 1.29 34.57
N LEU A 11 -13.30 1.50 34.83
CA LEU A 11 -12.64 2.75 34.54
C LEU A 11 -12.81 3.08 33.04
N PRO A 12 -13.15 4.34 32.70
CA PRO A 12 -13.35 4.72 31.31
C PRO A 12 -12.07 4.52 30.50
N MET A 13 -12.22 4.06 29.25
CA MET A 13 -11.13 3.96 28.30
C MET A 13 -10.47 5.32 28.10
N THR A 14 -9.14 5.34 27.97
CA THR A 14 -8.35 6.55 27.73
C THR A 14 -7.45 6.38 26.51
N ILE A 15 -6.97 7.48 25.93
CA ILE A 15 -5.96 7.46 24.86
C ILE A 15 -4.71 6.68 25.26
N ARG A 16 -4.33 6.71 26.54
CA ARG A 16 -3.21 5.93 27.06
C ARG A 16 -3.44 4.42 26.88
N HIS A 17 -4.64 3.93 27.14
CA HIS A 17 -4.99 2.53 26.91
C HIS A 17 -4.85 2.14 25.45
N LEU A 18 -5.31 2.99 24.51
CA LEU A 18 -5.17 2.77 23.08
C LEU A 18 -3.71 2.76 22.62
N LYS A 19 -2.88 3.70 23.10
CA LYS A 19 -1.44 3.72 22.81
C LYS A 19 -0.73 2.46 23.28
N ILE A 20 -1.04 1.99 24.49
CA ILE A 20 -0.50 0.74 25.04
C ILE A 20 -0.95 -0.46 24.19
N PHE A 21 -2.25 -0.51 23.88
CA PHE A 21 -2.79 -1.59 23.05
C PHE A 21 -2.12 -1.66 21.66
N ILE A 22 -1.98 -0.52 20.98
CA ILE A 22 -1.29 -0.42 19.67
C ILE A 22 0.15 -0.92 19.79
N ALA A 23 0.89 -0.52 20.83
CA ALA A 23 2.27 -0.97 21.04
C ALA A 23 2.35 -2.48 21.23
N VAL A 24 1.48 -3.08 22.08
CA VAL A 24 1.45 -4.53 22.27
C VAL A 24 1.10 -5.27 20.98
N ALA A 25 0.14 -4.76 20.21
CA ALA A 25 -0.26 -5.33 18.93
C ALA A 25 0.87 -5.26 17.88
N THR A 26 1.64 -4.17 17.88
CA THR A 26 2.74 -3.97 16.92
C THR A 26 3.93 -4.88 17.21
N TYR A 27 4.33 -5.01 18.47
CA TYR A 27 5.53 -5.75 18.86
C TYR A 27 5.28 -7.22 19.23
N GLY A 28 4.02 -7.62 19.44
CA GLY A 28 3.63 -8.99 19.77
C GLY A 28 4.10 -9.49 21.15
N LYS A 29 4.71 -8.59 21.98
CA LYS A 29 5.24 -8.91 23.30
C LYS A 29 5.02 -7.74 24.27
N MET A 30 4.40 -8.00 25.42
CA MET A 30 4.17 -6.98 26.45
C MET A 30 5.46 -6.36 26.99
N ARG A 31 6.54 -7.16 27.12
CA ARG A 31 7.83 -6.67 27.58
C ARG A 31 8.43 -5.64 26.61
N GLN A 32 8.41 -5.93 25.33
CA GLN A 32 8.95 -5.02 24.30
C GLN A 32 8.15 -3.72 24.21
N ALA A 33 6.81 -3.82 24.31
CA ALA A 33 5.96 -2.63 24.40
C ALA A 33 6.26 -1.78 25.64
N ALA A 34 6.56 -2.41 26.79
CA ALA A 34 6.94 -1.74 28.02
C ALA A 34 8.27 -0.97 27.88
N GLU A 35 9.27 -1.58 27.27
CA GLU A 35 10.58 -0.96 26.99
C GLU A 35 10.43 0.27 26.10
N ILE A 36 9.64 0.19 25.03
CA ILE A 36 9.42 1.30 24.09
C ILE A 36 8.61 2.43 24.71
N LEU A 37 7.57 2.11 25.49
CA LEU A 37 6.74 3.12 26.14
C LEU A 37 7.32 3.64 27.45
N LEU A 38 8.50 3.15 27.87
CA LEU A 38 9.18 3.52 29.12
C LEU A 38 8.30 3.36 30.36
N ILE A 39 7.51 2.28 30.40
CA ILE A 39 6.67 1.92 31.55
C ILE A 39 6.92 0.48 31.97
N SER A 40 6.41 0.08 33.15
CA SER A 40 6.60 -1.30 33.63
C SER A 40 5.72 -2.31 32.87
N GLN A 41 6.19 -3.53 32.71
CA GLN A 41 5.42 -4.60 32.08
C GLN A 41 4.12 -4.95 32.83
N PRO A 42 4.06 -4.91 34.18
CA PRO A 42 2.79 -5.02 34.90
C PRO A 42 1.77 -3.93 34.53
N ALA A 43 2.23 -2.68 34.29
CA ALA A 43 1.34 -1.58 33.87
C ALA A 43 0.74 -1.86 32.47
N ILE A 44 1.55 -2.37 31.52
CA ILE A 44 1.05 -2.83 30.22
C ILE A 44 -0.02 -3.90 30.39
N SER A 45 0.29 -4.94 31.18
CA SER A 45 -0.65 -6.06 31.40
C SER A 45 -1.95 -5.60 32.04
N GLN A 46 -1.88 -4.67 32.98
CA GLN A 46 -3.05 -4.11 33.65
C GLN A 46 -3.90 -3.30 32.68
N SER A 47 -3.28 -2.41 31.88
CA SER A 47 -4.01 -1.60 30.88
C SER A 47 -4.72 -2.45 29.83
N ILE A 48 -4.11 -3.57 29.38
CA ILE A 48 -4.77 -4.48 28.43
C ILE A 48 -5.97 -5.17 29.12
N LYS A 49 -5.84 -5.62 30.38
CA LYS A 49 -6.96 -6.21 31.13
C LYS A 49 -8.10 -5.23 31.34
N GLU A 50 -7.80 -3.97 31.64
CA GLU A 50 -8.80 -2.91 31.82
C GLU A 50 -9.54 -2.65 30.50
N LEU A 51 -8.84 -2.62 29.38
CA LEU A 51 -9.42 -2.45 28.05
C LEU A 51 -10.31 -3.64 27.66
N GLU A 52 -9.86 -4.89 27.90
CA GLU A 52 -10.64 -6.10 27.69
C GLU A 52 -11.89 -6.15 28.60
N ALA A 53 -11.74 -5.70 29.83
CA ALA A 53 -12.88 -5.62 30.77
C ALA A 53 -13.88 -4.54 30.36
N TYR A 54 -13.42 -3.40 29.88
CA TYR A 54 -14.27 -2.31 29.39
C TYR A 54 -15.15 -2.74 28.23
N TYR A 55 -14.56 -3.42 27.23
CA TYR A 55 -15.29 -3.90 26.05
C TYR A 55 -15.92 -5.27 26.21
N GLN A 56 -15.64 -5.98 27.33
CA GLN A 56 -16.08 -7.35 27.59
C GLN A 56 -15.69 -8.37 26.52
N VAL A 57 -14.53 -8.17 25.90
CA VAL A 57 -13.98 -9.05 24.86
C VAL A 57 -12.51 -9.34 25.13
N LYS A 58 -12.00 -10.43 24.55
CA LYS A 58 -10.58 -10.68 24.50
C LYS A 58 -9.99 -10.01 23.26
N LEU A 59 -8.91 -9.24 23.46
CA LEU A 59 -8.20 -8.54 22.38
C LEU A 59 -6.97 -9.31 21.92
N PHE A 60 -6.42 -10.16 22.81
CA PHE A 60 -5.27 -11.00 22.51
C PHE A 60 -5.49 -12.45 22.91
N GLU A 61 -4.96 -13.34 22.09
CA GLU A 61 -4.77 -14.76 22.40
C GLU A 61 -3.28 -15.06 22.58
N ARG A 62 -2.98 -16.00 23.47
CA ARG A 62 -1.61 -16.43 23.73
C ARG A 62 -1.39 -17.82 23.14
N LEU A 63 -0.56 -17.89 22.09
CA LEU A 63 -0.13 -19.15 21.47
C LEU A 63 1.40 -19.24 21.50
N ALA A 64 1.93 -20.35 22.02
CA ALA A 64 3.37 -20.61 22.09
C ALA A 64 4.21 -19.40 22.60
N GLN A 65 3.78 -18.77 23.68
CA GLN A 65 4.41 -17.60 24.32
C GLN A 65 4.38 -16.29 23.51
N LYS A 66 3.70 -16.25 22.37
CA LYS A 66 3.44 -15.04 21.59
C LYS A 66 2.00 -14.59 21.77
N LEU A 67 1.79 -13.28 21.63
CA LEU A 67 0.48 -12.66 21.62
C LEU A 67 0.02 -12.50 20.17
N TYR A 68 -1.20 -12.92 19.88
CA TYR A 68 -1.87 -12.73 18.61
C TYR A 68 -3.15 -11.95 18.87
N LEU A 69 -3.50 -11.07 17.95
CA LEU A 69 -4.77 -10.36 18.02
C LEU A 69 -5.93 -11.33 17.75
N THR A 70 -7.01 -11.17 18.51
CA THR A 70 -8.30 -11.75 18.16
C THR A 70 -8.93 -10.97 17.01
N GLU A 71 -10.09 -11.41 16.50
CA GLU A 71 -10.86 -10.64 15.51
C GLU A 71 -11.28 -9.27 16.06
N GLU A 72 -11.77 -9.23 17.31
CA GLU A 72 -12.11 -7.99 18.02
C GLU A 72 -10.89 -7.11 18.25
N GLY A 73 -9.74 -7.72 18.58
CA GLY A 73 -8.46 -7.02 18.68
C GLY A 73 -8.06 -6.38 17.35
N GLN A 74 -8.24 -7.07 16.23
CA GLN A 74 -7.93 -6.53 14.91
C GLN A 74 -8.86 -5.35 14.55
N LYS A 75 -10.15 -5.46 14.82
CA LYS A 75 -11.13 -4.36 14.66
C LYS A 75 -10.73 -3.14 15.50
N LEU A 76 -10.45 -3.37 16.78
CA LEU A 76 -10.03 -2.29 17.67
C LEU A 76 -8.74 -1.64 17.21
N LEU A 77 -7.75 -2.42 16.74
CA LEU A 77 -6.45 -1.88 16.30
C LEU A 77 -6.60 -0.86 15.17
N THR A 78 -7.44 -1.18 14.21
CA THR A 78 -7.72 -0.28 13.09
C THR A 78 -8.25 1.07 13.59
N HIS A 79 -9.33 1.05 14.37
CA HIS A 79 -9.93 2.30 14.87
C HIS A 79 -9.08 3.02 15.92
N ALA A 80 -8.38 2.28 16.78
CA ALA A 80 -7.50 2.87 17.79
C ALA A 80 -6.39 3.74 17.17
N ARG A 81 -5.82 3.31 16.05
CA ARG A 81 -4.81 4.08 15.33
C ARG A 81 -5.35 5.41 14.81
N TYR A 82 -6.57 5.44 14.26
CA TYR A 82 -7.20 6.68 13.80
C TYR A 82 -7.47 7.65 14.95
N VAL A 83 -7.98 7.14 16.07
CA VAL A 83 -8.27 7.96 17.25
C VAL A 83 -6.99 8.55 17.83
N VAL A 84 -5.93 7.74 17.97
CA VAL A 84 -4.62 8.21 18.47
C VAL A 84 -4.00 9.23 17.53
N ASP A 85 -4.01 9.01 16.23
CA ASP A 85 -3.51 9.96 15.23
C ASP A 85 -4.25 11.32 15.33
N ALA A 86 -5.60 11.28 15.36
CA ALA A 86 -6.40 12.50 15.46
C ALA A 86 -6.13 13.25 16.78
N PHE A 87 -5.94 12.53 17.88
CA PHE A 87 -5.58 13.12 19.18
C PHE A 87 -4.19 13.76 19.13
N GLU A 88 -3.20 13.11 18.54
CA GLU A 88 -1.84 13.63 18.40
C GLU A 88 -1.81 14.90 17.54
N HIS A 89 -2.56 14.92 16.45
CA HIS A 89 -2.74 16.13 15.63
C HIS A 89 -3.36 17.28 16.43
N LEU A 90 -4.40 17.02 17.21
CA LEU A 90 -5.02 18.02 18.07
C LEU A 90 -3.99 18.59 19.07
N ASP A 91 -3.23 17.72 19.73
CA ASP A 91 -2.22 18.12 20.71
C ASP A 91 -1.11 19.01 20.09
N LEU A 92 -0.64 18.65 18.90
CA LEU A 92 0.31 19.44 18.13
C LEU A 92 -0.23 20.81 17.73
N MET A 93 -1.48 20.87 17.25
CA MET A 93 -2.15 22.14 16.90
C MET A 93 -2.29 23.07 18.11
N MET A 94 -2.69 22.51 19.25
CA MET A 94 -2.91 23.30 20.47
C MET A 94 -1.61 23.81 21.10
N LYS A 95 -0.51 23.10 20.90
CA LYS A 95 0.82 23.50 21.41
C LYS A 95 1.53 24.52 20.53
N ASN A 96 0.95 24.95 19.41
CA ASN A 96 1.57 25.87 18.43
C ASN A 96 3.01 25.48 18.05
N GLN A 97 3.33 24.22 18.12
CA GLN A 97 4.64 23.74 17.72
C GLN A 97 4.69 23.69 16.20
N ALA A 98 5.51 24.54 15.59
CA ALA A 98 5.93 24.40 14.19
C ALA A 98 6.84 23.16 14.06
N THR A 99 6.26 21.99 14.25
CA THR A 99 6.98 20.71 14.13
C THR A 99 7.04 20.35 12.64
N LEU A 100 8.14 19.74 12.25
CA LEU A 100 8.24 19.03 10.96
C LEU A 100 6.98 18.19 10.77
N SER A 101 6.25 18.47 9.72
CA SER A 101 5.01 17.75 9.46
C SER A 101 5.34 16.51 8.66
N LYS A 102 5.18 15.37 9.30
CA LYS A 102 5.51 14.07 8.74
C LYS A 102 4.30 13.46 8.07
N ILE A 103 4.47 12.97 6.84
CA ILE A 103 3.48 12.18 6.10
C ILE A 103 4.03 10.77 5.88
N ARG A 104 3.24 9.76 6.25
CA ARG A 104 3.54 8.35 5.98
C ARG A 104 2.91 7.95 4.65
N ILE A 105 3.75 7.63 3.65
CA ILE A 105 3.33 7.33 2.28
C ILE A 105 3.58 5.87 1.94
N GLY A 106 2.56 5.21 1.41
CA GLY A 106 2.69 3.91 0.77
C GLY A 106 2.81 4.06 -0.74
N GLY A 107 3.69 3.28 -1.37
CA GLY A 107 3.78 3.22 -2.82
C GLY A 107 3.81 1.78 -3.33
N SER A 108 3.09 1.48 -4.41
CA SER A 108 3.33 0.22 -5.11
C SER A 108 4.73 0.20 -5.74
N VAL A 109 5.25 -0.98 -6.04
CA VAL A 109 6.62 -1.12 -6.57
C VAL A 109 6.84 -0.31 -7.83
N SER A 110 5.87 -0.31 -8.76
CA SER A 110 5.97 0.47 -10.00
C SER A 110 6.00 1.97 -9.73
N VAL A 111 5.07 2.44 -8.91
CA VAL A 111 4.97 3.86 -8.51
C VAL A 111 6.22 4.29 -7.76
N GLY A 112 6.67 3.52 -6.77
CA GLY A 112 7.87 3.82 -5.98
C GLY A 112 9.14 3.92 -6.80
N THR A 113 9.20 3.19 -7.92
CA THR A 113 10.38 3.18 -8.78
C THR A 113 10.44 4.38 -9.74
N TYR A 114 9.29 4.87 -10.24
CA TYR A 114 9.28 5.77 -11.39
C TYR A 114 8.48 7.05 -11.23
N LEU A 115 7.54 7.11 -10.30
CA LEU A 115 6.65 8.26 -10.14
C LEU A 115 6.80 8.95 -8.77
N LEU A 116 7.08 8.17 -7.72
CA LEU A 116 7.02 8.68 -6.36
C LEU A 116 8.01 9.80 -6.11
N ASN A 117 9.25 9.71 -6.61
CA ASN A 117 10.26 10.75 -6.42
C ASN A 117 9.84 12.08 -7.04
N ASP A 118 9.27 12.06 -8.26
CA ASP A 118 8.79 13.28 -8.92
C ASP A 118 7.66 13.96 -8.12
N ILE A 119 6.78 13.15 -7.50
CA ILE A 119 5.73 13.63 -6.59
C ILE A 119 6.33 14.26 -5.34
N LEU A 120 7.32 13.62 -4.73
CA LEU A 120 7.98 14.11 -3.52
C LEU A 120 8.72 15.42 -3.78
N ASP A 121 9.46 15.51 -4.89
CA ASP A 121 10.16 16.73 -5.30
C ASP A 121 9.18 17.91 -5.47
N GLN A 122 8.02 17.67 -6.09
CA GLN A 122 6.98 18.70 -6.22
C GLN A 122 6.35 19.08 -4.86
N ALA A 123 6.13 18.11 -4.00
CA ALA A 123 5.58 18.35 -2.67
C ALA A 123 6.56 19.15 -1.80
N GLU A 124 7.85 18.82 -1.82
CA GLU A 124 8.89 19.56 -1.09
C GLU A 124 9.07 20.99 -1.61
N ALA A 125 8.90 21.20 -2.91
CA ALA A 125 8.95 22.53 -3.50
C ALA A 125 7.73 23.42 -3.09
N THR A 126 6.61 22.79 -2.76
CA THR A 126 5.33 23.49 -2.50
C THR A 126 5.02 23.63 -1.01
N ILE A 127 5.40 22.64 -0.20
CA ILE A 127 5.04 22.52 1.21
C ILE A 127 6.30 22.63 2.07
N SER A 128 6.38 23.68 2.88
CA SER A 128 7.52 23.90 3.78
C SER A 128 7.50 22.96 4.98
N ASN A 129 8.68 22.57 5.48
CA ASN A 129 8.88 21.75 6.68
C ASN A 129 8.20 20.35 6.59
N LEU A 130 8.25 19.72 5.43
CA LEU A 130 7.68 18.41 5.17
C LEU A 130 8.75 17.31 5.33
N GLU A 131 8.37 16.22 6.01
CA GLU A 131 9.15 15.00 6.16
C GLU A 131 8.31 13.82 5.70
N PHE A 132 8.94 12.83 5.06
CA PHE A 132 8.25 11.65 4.59
C PHE A 132 8.78 10.37 5.25
N ASP A 133 7.84 9.50 5.68
CA ASP A 133 8.10 8.08 5.91
C ASP A 133 7.54 7.29 4.74
N ILE A 134 8.38 6.57 4.01
CA ILE A 134 7.97 5.92 2.77
C ILE A 134 8.10 4.40 2.91
N ILE A 135 7.04 3.70 2.52
CA ILE A 135 7.03 2.23 2.39
C ILE A 135 6.67 1.89 0.95
N VAL A 136 7.55 1.16 0.27
CA VAL A 136 7.30 0.61 -1.08
C VAL A 136 7.17 -0.91 -0.99
N ASP A 137 6.03 -1.44 -1.41
CA ASP A 137 5.74 -2.87 -1.40
C ASP A 137 4.73 -3.20 -2.52
N ASN A 138 4.31 -4.45 -2.63
CA ASN A 138 3.20 -4.81 -3.53
C ASN A 138 1.89 -4.13 -3.10
N THR A 139 0.99 -3.94 -4.07
CA THR A 139 -0.25 -3.17 -3.86
C THR A 139 -1.12 -3.74 -2.74
N SER A 140 -1.21 -5.06 -2.57
CA SER A 140 -2.02 -5.67 -1.51
C SER A 140 -1.46 -5.39 -0.11
N THR A 141 -0.13 -5.38 0.04
CA THR A 141 0.52 -4.96 1.29
C THR A 141 0.23 -3.49 1.58
N ILE A 142 0.39 -2.61 0.58
CA ILE A 142 0.15 -1.18 0.72
C ILE A 142 -1.32 -0.91 1.07
N GLU A 143 -2.26 -1.56 0.39
CA GLU A 143 -3.70 -1.47 0.71
C GLU A 143 -3.98 -1.81 2.19
N ARG A 144 -3.40 -2.91 2.69
CA ARG A 144 -3.52 -3.28 4.09
C ARG A 144 -2.94 -2.22 5.03
N LEU A 145 -1.80 -1.60 4.68
CA LEU A 145 -1.19 -0.54 5.48
C LEU A 145 -2.08 0.71 5.56
N VAL A 146 -2.76 1.09 4.47
CA VAL A 146 -3.76 2.17 4.47
C VAL A 146 -4.93 1.82 5.38
N LYS A 147 -5.54 0.65 5.20
CA LYS A 147 -6.67 0.18 6.01
C LYS A 147 -6.36 0.16 7.50
N THR A 148 -5.15 -0.19 7.87
CA THR A 148 -4.72 -0.27 9.28
C THR A 148 -4.05 1.00 9.79
N ASN A 149 -4.16 2.12 9.07
CA ASN A 149 -3.57 3.42 9.40
C ASN A 149 -2.07 3.36 9.75
N GLN A 150 -1.33 2.52 9.05
CA GLN A 150 0.13 2.47 9.14
C GLN A 150 0.80 3.43 8.15
N VAL A 151 0.10 3.78 7.08
CA VAL A 151 0.41 4.90 6.18
C VAL A 151 -0.78 5.85 6.12
N ASP A 152 -0.54 7.11 5.85
CA ASP A 152 -1.55 8.16 5.81
C ASP A 152 -2.26 8.18 4.46
N VAL A 153 -1.47 7.95 3.42
CA VAL A 153 -1.89 7.97 2.03
C VAL A 153 -1.03 6.96 1.26
N ALA A 154 -1.57 6.43 0.19
CA ALA A 154 -0.80 5.58 -0.72
C ALA A 154 -1.02 5.99 -2.17
N ILE A 155 -0.01 5.71 -3.01
CA ILE A 155 -0.09 5.86 -4.46
C ILE A 155 0.15 4.48 -5.07
N ILE A 156 -0.84 3.98 -5.76
CA ILE A 156 -0.88 2.60 -6.23
C ILE A 156 -1.58 2.49 -7.58
N GLU A 157 -1.24 1.46 -8.32
CA GLU A 157 -1.95 1.06 -9.52
C GLU A 157 -2.96 -0.06 -9.23
N GLY A 158 -3.99 -0.14 -10.07
CA GLY A 158 -4.93 -1.25 -10.10
C GLY A 158 -6.27 -0.96 -9.44
N ILE A 159 -7.14 -1.95 -9.47
CA ILE A 159 -8.50 -1.86 -8.93
C ILE A 159 -8.48 -2.37 -7.50
N ILE A 160 -8.85 -1.51 -6.57
CA ILE A 160 -9.09 -1.88 -5.17
C ILE A 160 -10.60 -1.91 -4.96
N SER A 161 -11.13 -3.07 -4.61
CA SER A 161 -12.53 -3.23 -4.24
C SER A 161 -12.71 -3.12 -2.73
N CYS A 162 -12.54 -1.92 -2.19
CA CYS A 162 -12.70 -1.67 -0.76
C CYS A 162 -13.47 -0.37 -0.53
N GLU A 163 -14.64 -0.46 0.11
CA GLU A 163 -15.52 0.67 0.40
C GLU A 163 -14.98 1.61 1.50
N GLU A 164 -14.00 1.15 2.26
CA GLU A 164 -13.37 1.94 3.32
C GLU A 164 -12.31 2.91 2.78
N LEU A 165 -11.91 2.76 1.51
CA LEU A 165 -10.86 3.57 0.89
C LEU A 165 -11.43 4.60 -0.09
N VAL A 166 -11.03 5.85 0.11
CA VAL A 166 -11.21 6.92 -0.87
C VAL A 166 -10.13 6.77 -1.94
N ARG A 167 -10.52 6.89 -3.21
CA ARG A 167 -9.65 6.71 -4.38
C ARG A 167 -9.75 7.91 -5.28
N LEU A 168 -8.61 8.48 -5.60
CA LEU A 168 -8.48 9.65 -6.47
C LEU A 168 -7.55 9.27 -7.62
N PRO A 169 -8.02 9.17 -8.88
CA PRO A 169 -7.14 8.96 -10.01
C PRO A 169 -6.22 10.18 -10.17
N ILE A 170 -4.91 9.94 -10.33
CA ILE A 170 -3.89 10.99 -10.44
C ILE A 170 -3.02 10.85 -11.69
N TYR A 171 -3.01 9.69 -12.33
CA TYR A 171 -2.21 9.47 -13.53
C TYR A 171 -2.78 8.34 -14.37
N LYS A 172 -2.73 8.45 -15.70
CA LYS A 172 -3.10 7.38 -16.65
C LYS A 172 -1.86 6.57 -17.02
N ASP A 173 -1.93 5.27 -16.82
CA ASP A 173 -0.88 4.31 -17.17
C ASP A 173 -1.41 3.29 -18.17
N GLU A 174 -0.55 2.80 -19.05
CA GLU A 174 -0.89 1.76 -20.01
C GLU A 174 0.02 0.54 -19.83
N LEU A 175 -0.57 -0.64 -19.83
CA LEU A 175 0.18 -1.89 -19.90
C LEU A 175 0.40 -2.24 -21.37
N VAL A 176 1.64 -2.27 -21.79
CA VAL A 176 2.04 -2.47 -23.19
C VAL A 176 2.80 -3.78 -23.36
N VAL A 177 2.66 -4.41 -24.53
CA VAL A 177 3.51 -5.53 -24.90
C VAL A 177 4.89 -5.01 -25.30
N ILE A 178 5.93 -5.59 -24.72
CA ILE A 178 7.32 -5.21 -25.02
C ILE A 178 8.06 -6.35 -25.68
N VAL A 179 8.97 -5.97 -26.58
CA VAL A 179 9.84 -6.86 -27.34
C VAL A 179 11.28 -6.34 -27.38
N GLY A 180 12.25 -7.23 -27.22
CA GLY A 180 13.67 -6.92 -27.28
C GLY A 180 14.23 -7.04 -28.70
N LYS A 181 15.34 -6.32 -28.98
CA LYS A 181 15.97 -6.25 -30.31
C LYS A 181 16.38 -7.61 -30.90
N GLY A 182 16.62 -8.62 -30.05
CA GLY A 182 16.95 -9.97 -30.51
C GLY A 182 15.76 -10.85 -30.87
N HIS A 183 14.53 -10.36 -30.76
CA HIS A 183 13.33 -11.14 -31.03
C HIS A 183 12.83 -10.94 -32.47
N PRO A 184 12.32 -11.98 -33.17
CA PRO A 184 11.81 -11.86 -34.54
C PRO A 184 10.73 -10.79 -34.74
N LEU A 185 9.87 -10.57 -33.72
CA LEU A 185 8.83 -9.57 -33.77
C LEU A 185 9.30 -8.13 -33.56
N TYR A 186 10.59 -7.89 -33.30
CA TYR A 186 11.09 -6.55 -33.04
C TYR A 186 10.89 -5.57 -34.20
N SER A 187 10.96 -6.08 -35.45
CA SER A 187 10.76 -5.28 -36.67
C SER A 187 9.30 -5.12 -37.12
N ARG A 188 8.36 -5.82 -36.44
CA ARG A 188 6.94 -5.76 -36.79
C ARG A 188 6.33 -4.44 -36.33
N GLU A 189 5.58 -3.77 -37.19
CA GLU A 189 4.90 -2.52 -36.85
C GLU A 189 3.73 -2.75 -35.89
N LYS A 190 2.95 -3.80 -36.13
CA LYS A 190 1.82 -4.24 -35.31
C LYS A 190 1.59 -5.74 -35.46
N VAL A 191 0.88 -6.33 -34.53
CA VAL A 191 0.47 -7.74 -34.53
C VAL A 191 -0.94 -7.88 -33.97
N THR A 192 -1.54 -9.04 -34.22
CA THR A 192 -2.81 -9.48 -33.58
C THR A 192 -2.51 -10.44 -32.44
N LEU A 193 -3.47 -10.62 -31.53
CA LEU A 193 -3.35 -11.64 -30.47
C LEU A 193 -3.15 -13.06 -31.04
N GLN A 194 -3.77 -13.36 -32.19
CA GLN A 194 -3.63 -14.68 -32.83
C GLN A 194 -2.19 -14.95 -33.29
N GLU A 195 -1.47 -13.95 -33.77
CA GLU A 195 -0.06 -14.06 -34.17
C GLU A 195 0.85 -14.35 -32.96
N LEU A 196 0.41 -14.00 -31.76
CA LEU A 196 1.13 -14.21 -30.50
C LEU A 196 0.87 -15.56 -29.82
N ASN A 197 0.00 -16.42 -30.40
CA ASN A 197 -0.42 -17.70 -29.81
C ASN A 197 0.73 -18.64 -29.44
N ASN A 198 1.83 -18.60 -30.18
CA ASN A 198 2.97 -19.47 -29.97
C ASN A 198 4.15 -18.77 -29.29
N GLU A 199 3.99 -17.51 -28.94
CA GLU A 199 5.03 -16.75 -28.28
C GLU A 199 5.19 -17.15 -26.81
N LEU A 200 6.39 -16.98 -26.31
CA LEU A 200 6.74 -17.26 -24.91
C LEU A 200 6.71 -15.97 -24.10
N TRP A 201 6.01 -16.03 -22.97
CA TRP A 201 5.80 -14.86 -22.14
C TRP A 201 6.61 -14.90 -20.85
N ILE A 202 7.14 -13.74 -20.50
CA ILE A 202 7.79 -13.49 -19.22
C ILE A 202 6.81 -12.67 -18.39
N ALA A 203 6.37 -13.23 -17.25
CA ALA A 203 5.30 -12.67 -16.45
C ALA A 203 5.76 -12.35 -15.01
N ARG A 204 4.99 -11.52 -14.33
CA ARG A 204 5.04 -11.37 -12.88
C ARG A 204 4.51 -12.65 -12.21
N GLU A 205 4.84 -12.79 -10.94
CA GLU A 205 4.32 -13.83 -10.05
C GLU A 205 2.79 -13.80 -9.98
N GLU A 206 2.21 -14.93 -9.64
CA GLU A 206 0.77 -15.04 -9.39
C GLU A 206 0.35 -14.11 -8.25
N GLY A 207 -0.81 -13.48 -8.37
CA GLY A 207 -1.28 -12.47 -7.41
C GLY A 207 -0.74 -11.06 -7.65
N SER A 208 0.16 -10.85 -8.61
CA SER A 208 0.53 -9.51 -9.05
C SER A 208 -0.66 -8.81 -9.69
N ILE A 209 -0.99 -7.62 -9.21
CA ILE A 209 -2.10 -6.82 -9.76
C ILE A 209 -1.91 -6.55 -11.25
N ASN A 210 -0.69 -6.23 -11.68
CA ASN A 210 -0.36 -6.02 -13.09
C ASN A 210 -0.71 -7.26 -13.93
N ARG A 211 -0.33 -8.44 -13.45
CA ARG A 211 -0.60 -9.70 -14.11
C ARG A 211 -2.11 -9.99 -14.14
N ASN A 212 -2.78 -9.86 -13.02
CA ASN A 212 -4.21 -10.13 -12.92
C ASN A 212 -5.03 -9.25 -13.89
N GLN A 213 -4.66 -7.98 -14.07
CA GLN A 213 -5.38 -7.05 -14.94
C GLN A 213 -5.33 -7.48 -16.42
N TYR A 214 -4.14 -7.76 -16.95
CA TYR A 214 -4.06 -8.16 -18.36
C TYR A 214 -4.54 -9.60 -18.58
N GLU A 215 -4.35 -10.51 -17.63
CA GLU A 215 -4.87 -11.87 -17.73
C GLU A 215 -6.40 -11.91 -17.73
N GLN A 216 -7.04 -11.08 -16.89
CA GLN A 216 -8.51 -10.97 -16.92
C GLN A 216 -9.00 -10.55 -18.30
N LEU A 217 -8.45 -9.48 -18.88
CA LEU A 217 -8.82 -9.00 -20.21
C LEU A 217 -8.56 -10.04 -21.29
N LEU A 218 -7.44 -10.76 -21.23
CA LEU A 218 -7.10 -11.82 -22.19
C LEU A 218 -8.03 -13.02 -22.06
N ASN A 219 -8.39 -13.40 -20.84
CA ASN A 219 -9.35 -14.49 -20.59
C ASN A 219 -10.76 -14.17 -21.15
N GLU A 220 -11.22 -12.92 -21.05
CA GLU A 220 -12.46 -12.46 -21.67
C GLU A 220 -12.44 -12.63 -23.21
N LYS A 221 -11.24 -12.59 -23.80
CA LYS A 221 -11.00 -12.85 -25.23
C LYS A 221 -10.66 -14.31 -25.54
N ASN A 222 -10.80 -15.22 -24.58
CA ASN A 222 -10.41 -16.64 -24.67
C ASN A 222 -8.93 -16.85 -25.05
N TYR A 223 -8.06 -15.96 -24.60
CA TYR A 223 -6.62 -16.02 -24.89
C TYR A 223 -5.84 -16.31 -23.62
N ILE A 224 -4.99 -17.37 -23.65
CA ILE A 224 -4.19 -17.80 -22.51
C ILE A 224 -2.70 -17.68 -22.86
N LEU A 225 -1.95 -16.91 -22.08
CA LEU A 225 -0.51 -16.75 -22.27
C LEU A 225 0.28 -17.99 -21.82
N LYS A 226 1.25 -18.40 -22.64
CA LYS A 226 2.20 -19.46 -22.28
C LYS A 226 3.38 -18.85 -21.50
N HIS A 227 3.32 -18.85 -20.18
CA HIS A 227 4.39 -18.33 -19.35
C HIS A 227 5.61 -19.25 -19.39
N LYS A 228 6.75 -18.71 -19.80
CA LYS A 228 8.06 -19.38 -19.76
C LYS A 228 8.83 -19.04 -18.50
N TRP A 229 8.74 -17.79 -18.07
CA TRP A 229 9.40 -17.29 -16.88
C TRP A 229 8.38 -16.59 -15.98
N ILE A 230 8.51 -16.84 -14.67
CA ILE A 230 7.76 -16.13 -13.65
C ILE A 230 8.75 -15.40 -12.76
N CYS A 231 8.62 -14.09 -12.67
CA CYS A 231 9.56 -13.20 -12.00
C CYS A 231 8.86 -12.36 -10.94
N SER A 232 9.51 -12.16 -9.79
CA SER A 232 9.01 -11.30 -8.72
C SER A 232 9.39 -9.82 -8.87
N ASN A 233 10.19 -9.48 -9.89
CA ASN A 233 10.60 -8.09 -10.13
C ASN A 233 10.63 -7.74 -11.62
N THR A 234 10.39 -6.48 -11.89
CA THR A 234 10.29 -5.91 -13.24
C THR A 234 11.61 -5.88 -13.98
N GLU A 235 12.72 -5.68 -13.27
CA GLU A 235 14.04 -5.58 -13.91
C GLU A 235 14.44 -6.91 -14.54
N THR A 236 14.20 -8.04 -13.88
CA THR A 236 14.41 -9.37 -14.46
C THR A 236 13.59 -9.57 -15.72
N ILE A 237 12.34 -9.11 -15.74
CA ILE A 237 11.47 -9.17 -16.92
C ILE A 237 12.10 -8.38 -18.07
N LYS A 238 12.45 -7.11 -17.85
CA LYS A 238 13.08 -6.26 -18.87
C LYS A 238 14.35 -6.89 -19.45
N GLN A 239 15.26 -7.34 -18.57
CA GLN A 239 16.53 -7.95 -18.99
C GLN A 239 16.34 -9.25 -19.79
N THR A 240 15.31 -10.03 -19.47
CA THR A 240 14.99 -11.26 -20.19
C THR A 240 14.41 -10.96 -21.57
N VAL A 241 13.52 -9.96 -21.68
CA VAL A 241 12.93 -9.51 -22.95
C VAL A 241 13.99 -8.87 -23.84
N ILE A 242 14.86 -8.00 -23.30
CA ILE A 242 15.98 -7.38 -24.05
C ILE A 242 16.82 -8.43 -24.78
N ARG A 243 17.02 -9.59 -24.16
CA ARG A 243 17.77 -10.71 -24.75
C ARG A 243 16.98 -11.56 -25.74
N GLY A 244 15.76 -11.14 -26.12
CA GLY A 244 14.92 -11.83 -27.09
C GLY A 244 14.37 -13.17 -26.61
N ARG A 245 14.26 -13.40 -25.29
CA ARG A 245 13.84 -14.70 -24.73
C ARG A 245 12.32 -14.86 -24.64
N GLY A 246 11.55 -13.86 -25.10
CA GLY A 246 10.10 -13.83 -25.13
C GLY A 246 9.58 -12.40 -25.03
N LEU A 247 8.27 -12.30 -24.85
CA LEU A 247 7.51 -11.06 -24.70
C LEU A 247 7.11 -10.84 -23.25
N ALA A 248 6.75 -9.61 -22.88
CA ALA A 248 6.13 -9.32 -21.61
C ALA A 248 5.09 -8.21 -21.76
N ILE A 249 4.12 -8.17 -20.83
CA ILE A 249 3.18 -7.07 -20.68
C ILE A 249 3.57 -6.31 -19.41
N ILE A 250 3.84 -5.01 -19.56
CA ILE A 250 4.38 -4.18 -18.49
C ILE A 250 3.91 -2.74 -18.67
N SER A 251 3.89 -1.96 -17.59
CA SER A 251 3.63 -0.52 -17.67
C SER A 251 4.64 0.20 -18.55
N ASP A 252 4.17 1.11 -19.38
CA ASP A 252 5.00 1.92 -20.27
C ASP A 252 5.94 2.86 -19.47
N LEU A 253 5.52 3.30 -18.28
CA LEU A 253 6.36 4.08 -17.36
C LEU A 253 7.68 3.38 -17.04
N LEU A 254 7.66 2.04 -16.95
CA LEU A 254 8.78 1.23 -16.49
C LEU A 254 9.88 1.06 -17.54
N ILE A 255 9.64 1.44 -18.79
CA ILE A 255 10.51 1.13 -19.95
C ILE A 255 11.00 2.36 -20.70
N GLN A 256 10.71 3.55 -20.23
CA GLN A 256 11.06 4.81 -20.91
C GLN A 256 12.55 4.94 -21.22
N LYS A 257 13.43 4.46 -20.31
CA LYS A 257 14.90 4.47 -20.52
C LYS A 257 15.34 3.50 -21.61
N GLU A 258 14.73 2.33 -21.65
CA GLU A 258 15.02 1.28 -22.63
C GLU A 258 14.49 1.63 -24.02
N LEU A 259 13.33 2.28 -24.09
CA LEU A 259 12.76 2.81 -25.34
C LEU A 259 13.68 3.88 -25.95
N LYS A 260 14.14 4.86 -25.15
CA LYS A 260 15.06 5.90 -25.58
C LYS A 260 16.39 5.33 -26.10
N LYS A 261 16.86 4.20 -25.53
CA LYS A 261 18.07 3.50 -25.98
C LYS A 261 17.84 2.56 -27.17
N GLY A 262 16.61 2.34 -27.59
CA GLY A 262 16.23 1.42 -28.66
C GLY A 262 16.60 -0.04 -28.39
N ILE A 263 16.69 -0.44 -27.13
CA ILE A 263 16.96 -1.84 -26.73
C ILE A 263 15.69 -2.64 -26.46
N LEU A 264 14.61 -1.93 -26.12
CA LEU A 264 13.23 -2.43 -26.09
C LEU A 264 12.38 -1.62 -27.07
N ARG A 265 11.28 -2.21 -27.49
CA ARG A 265 10.23 -1.57 -28.26
C ARG A 265 8.88 -1.99 -27.74
N ILE A 266 7.91 -1.08 -27.76
CA ILE A 266 6.50 -1.41 -27.62
C ILE A 266 6.06 -2.08 -28.93
N LEU A 267 5.45 -3.27 -28.80
CA LEU A 267 4.85 -4.00 -29.90
C LEU A 267 3.33 -3.76 -29.86
N PRO A 268 2.78 -2.91 -30.74
CA PRO A 268 1.35 -2.67 -30.77
C PRO A 268 0.57 -3.95 -31.10
N VAL A 269 -0.43 -4.27 -30.29
CA VAL A 269 -1.33 -5.41 -30.47
C VAL A 269 -2.73 -4.87 -30.72
N GLU A 270 -3.29 -5.12 -31.91
CA GLU A 270 -4.54 -4.47 -32.37
C GLU A 270 -5.71 -4.62 -31.39
N ASP A 271 -5.79 -5.78 -30.73
CA ASP A 271 -6.93 -6.13 -29.87
C ASP A 271 -6.61 -6.03 -28.37
N LEU A 272 -5.49 -5.42 -27.98
CA LEU A 272 -5.06 -5.37 -26.59
C LEU A 272 -4.72 -3.93 -26.18
N HIS A 273 -5.65 -3.31 -25.45
CA HIS A 273 -5.47 -2.01 -24.82
C HIS A 273 -5.79 -2.14 -23.33
N VAL A 274 -4.79 -1.99 -22.48
CA VAL A 274 -4.93 -2.15 -21.04
C VAL A 274 -4.57 -0.82 -20.37
N ILE A 275 -5.54 0.08 -20.35
CA ILE A 275 -5.42 1.38 -19.68
C ILE A 275 -5.87 1.22 -18.23
N ARG A 276 -5.14 1.85 -17.30
CA ARG A 276 -5.46 1.86 -15.88
C ARG A 276 -5.15 3.21 -15.25
N ASP A 277 -5.73 3.43 -14.09
CA ASP A 277 -5.41 4.59 -13.27
C ASP A 277 -4.35 4.24 -12.22
N ILE A 278 -3.37 5.10 -12.07
CA ILE A 278 -2.61 5.23 -10.84
C ILE A 278 -3.43 6.13 -9.94
N GLN A 279 -3.66 5.67 -8.72
CA GLN A 279 -4.60 6.30 -7.78
C GLN A 279 -3.88 6.69 -6.50
N LEU A 280 -4.21 7.86 -5.99
CA LEU A 280 -3.95 8.21 -4.61
C LEU A 280 -5.08 7.65 -3.75
N VAL A 281 -4.72 6.95 -2.67
CA VAL A 281 -5.67 6.24 -1.81
C VAL A 281 -5.44 6.57 -0.35
N TYR A 282 -6.53 6.82 0.40
CA TYR A 282 -6.50 6.98 1.84
C TYR A 282 -7.78 6.42 2.47
N HIS A 283 -7.75 6.12 3.76
CA HIS A 283 -8.94 5.61 4.45
C HIS A 283 -9.99 6.72 4.63
N LYS A 284 -11.28 6.39 4.45
CA LYS A 284 -12.38 7.38 4.56
C LYS A 284 -12.45 8.08 5.92
N ASP A 285 -12.07 7.39 6.99
CA ASP A 285 -12.06 7.94 8.37
C ASP A 285 -10.71 8.60 8.73
N LYS A 286 -9.80 8.75 7.77
CA LYS A 286 -8.52 9.42 8.00
C LYS A 286 -8.73 10.90 8.28
N PHE A 287 -8.15 11.39 9.37
CA PHE A 287 -8.07 12.82 9.60
C PHE A 287 -7.15 13.48 8.59
N LEU A 288 -7.70 14.30 7.72
CA LEU A 288 -6.95 15.03 6.71
C LEU A 288 -6.44 16.35 7.31
N SER A 289 -5.21 16.33 7.83
CA SER A 289 -4.54 17.54 8.28
C SER A 289 -4.34 18.52 7.12
N PRO A 290 -4.13 19.84 7.39
CA PRO A 290 -3.87 20.83 6.33
C PRO A 290 -2.74 20.42 5.39
N ILE A 291 -1.68 19.81 5.92
CA ILE A 291 -0.52 19.36 5.15
C ILE A 291 -0.86 18.14 4.30
N LEU A 292 -1.59 17.16 4.85
CA LEU A 292 -2.03 16.01 4.06
C LEU A 292 -2.97 16.43 2.93
N LYS A 293 -3.85 17.43 3.16
CA LYS A 293 -4.68 18.02 2.10
C LYS A 293 -3.83 18.69 1.02
N ALA A 294 -2.83 19.48 1.42
CA ALA A 294 -1.91 20.11 0.46
C ALA A 294 -1.14 19.05 -0.37
N PHE A 295 -0.67 17.98 0.25
CA PHE A 295 -0.03 16.87 -0.46
C PHE A 295 -0.98 16.18 -1.46
N ILE A 296 -2.24 15.95 -1.07
CA ILE A 296 -3.26 15.38 -1.97
C ILE A 296 -3.49 16.30 -3.18
N GLU A 297 -3.53 17.63 -3.00
CA GLU A 297 -3.66 18.57 -4.13
C GLU A 297 -2.45 18.53 -5.05
N VAL A 298 -1.21 18.49 -4.51
CA VAL A 298 0.00 18.30 -5.34
C VAL A 298 -0.09 17.04 -6.19
N CYS A 299 -0.59 15.94 -5.63
CA CYS A 299 -0.74 14.69 -6.40
C CYS A 299 -1.80 14.79 -7.51
N LYS A 300 -2.85 15.62 -7.37
CA LYS A 300 -3.87 15.82 -8.41
C LYS A 300 -3.35 16.63 -9.61
N ASP A 301 -2.40 17.52 -9.38
CA ASP A 301 -1.82 18.38 -10.42
C ASP A 301 -0.85 17.64 -11.36
N LEU A 302 -0.65 16.32 -11.14
CA LEU A 302 0.15 15.45 -12.02
C LEU A 302 -0.60 14.98 -13.27
N SER A 303 -1.91 15.22 -13.36
CA SER A 303 -2.81 14.74 -14.43
C SER A 303 -2.77 15.60 -15.68
#